data_48863969891d3927f6e9a432df3b8167
#
_entry.id   48863969891d3927f6e9a432df3b8167
#
_cell.length_a   1.000
_cell.length_b   1.000
_cell.length_c   1.000
_cell.angle_alpha   90.00
_cell.angle_beta   90.00
_cell.angle_gamma   90.00
#
_symmetry.space_group_name_H-M   'P 1'
#
loop_
_entity.id
_entity.type
_entity.pdbx_description
1 polymer ?
#
loop_
_entity_poly.entity_id
_entity_poly.type
_entity_poly.pdbx_seq_one_letter_code
_entity_poly.pdbx_strand_id
1 'polypeptide(L)'
;MANLTACASIANRPPRLERSSYGCMEAVLKEKLPADLPDKRAHCIAGGLIARYCSITEAYLAGAGKEVRDLLSRGDTAEWQDWQADRVGIECARETQDDAAVAQCCGQRGY
;
A
#
# COMPACT_ATOMS: atom_id res chain seq x y z
N MET A 1 -16.19 -27.84 1.71
CA MET A 1 -16.73 -26.81 0.84
C MET A 1 -16.76 -25.43 1.44
N ALA A 2 -16.64 -25.34 2.75
CA ALA A 2 -16.51 -24.04 3.40
C ALA A 2 -15.35 -23.22 2.82
N ASN A 3 -14.37 -23.91 2.27
CA ASN A 3 -13.21 -23.23 1.72
C ASN A 3 -13.44 -22.57 0.37
N LEU A 4 -14.59 -22.82 -0.26
CA LEU A 4 -14.86 -22.22 -1.56
C LEU A 4 -14.87 -20.70 -1.49
N THR A 5 -15.48 -20.14 -0.45
CA THR A 5 -15.49 -18.70 -0.28
C THR A 5 -14.07 -18.17 -0.09
N ALA A 6 -13.31 -18.85 0.75
CA ALA A 6 -11.91 -18.44 0.99
C ALA A 6 -11.10 -18.56 -0.29
N CYS A 7 -11.32 -19.63 -1.05
CA CYS A 7 -10.60 -19.80 -2.33
C CYS A 7 -10.99 -18.71 -3.32
N ALA A 8 -12.26 -18.35 -3.38
CA ALA A 8 -12.71 -17.29 -4.27
C ALA A 8 -12.07 -15.95 -3.88
N SER A 9 -12.00 -15.69 -2.59
CA SER A 9 -11.38 -14.49 -2.07
C SER A 9 -9.89 -14.43 -2.46
N ILE A 10 -9.22 -15.55 -2.34
CA ILE A 10 -7.81 -15.67 -2.72
C ILE A 10 -7.67 -15.53 -4.24
N ALA A 11 -8.59 -16.11 -4.99
CA ALA A 11 -8.55 -16.04 -6.45
C ALA A 11 -8.72 -14.62 -6.96
N ASN A 12 -9.47 -13.79 -6.23
CA ASN A 12 -9.66 -12.39 -6.62
C ASN A 12 -8.50 -11.51 -6.21
N ARG A 13 -7.58 -12.05 -5.44
CA ARG A 13 -6.40 -11.32 -5.02
C ARG A 13 -5.35 -11.40 -6.12
N PRO A 14 -4.67 -10.29 -6.42
CA PRO A 14 -3.59 -10.35 -7.41
C PRO A 14 -2.51 -11.34 -6.99
N PRO A 15 -1.83 -11.95 -7.95
CA PRO A 15 -0.75 -12.88 -7.62
C PRO A 15 0.34 -12.15 -6.84
N ARG A 16 0.82 -12.80 -5.79
CA ARG A 16 1.94 -12.27 -5.05
C ARG A 16 3.21 -12.42 -5.87
N LEU A 17 4.02 -11.38 -5.87
CA LEU A 17 5.28 -11.42 -6.58
C LEU A 17 6.27 -12.31 -5.83
N GLU A 18 6.95 -13.17 -6.58
CA GLU A 18 7.85 -14.17 -6.02
C GLU A 18 9.21 -13.56 -5.74
N ARG A 19 9.33 -12.89 -4.62
CA ARG A 19 10.61 -12.29 -4.23
C ARG A 19 10.55 -11.88 -2.76
N SER A 20 11.64 -11.32 -2.26
CA SER A 20 11.68 -10.82 -0.90
C SER A 20 10.61 -9.76 -0.70
N SER A 21 10.28 -9.49 0.55
CA SER A 21 9.32 -8.43 0.88
C SER A 21 9.69 -7.12 0.23
N TYR A 22 10.96 -6.75 0.29
CA TYR A 22 11.45 -5.52 -0.32
C TYR A 22 11.24 -5.54 -1.83
N GLY A 23 11.56 -6.67 -2.46
CA GLY A 23 11.36 -6.82 -3.90
C GLY A 23 9.90 -6.73 -4.31
N CYS A 24 9.00 -7.28 -3.49
CA CYS A 24 7.57 -7.18 -3.74
C CYS A 24 7.12 -5.72 -3.70
N MET A 25 7.51 -5.01 -2.65
CA MET A 25 7.13 -3.60 -2.50
C MET A 25 7.65 -2.76 -3.65
N GLU A 26 8.91 -2.95 -3.99
CA GLU A 26 9.54 -2.19 -5.06
C GLU A 26 8.85 -2.42 -6.40
N ALA A 27 8.56 -3.68 -6.70
CA ALA A 27 7.90 -4.02 -7.96
C ALA A 27 6.49 -3.43 -8.03
N VAL A 28 5.75 -3.50 -6.94
CA VAL A 28 4.39 -2.96 -6.90
C VAL A 28 4.42 -1.46 -7.12
N LEU A 29 5.29 -0.75 -6.44
CA LEU A 29 5.37 0.70 -6.58
C LEU A 29 5.77 1.09 -8.00
N LYS A 30 6.71 0.36 -8.57
CA LYS A 30 7.17 0.65 -9.91
C LYS A 30 6.09 0.40 -10.96
N GLU A 31 5.33 -0.66 -10.80
CA GLU A 31 4.36 -1.09 -11.81
C GLU A 31 2.98 -0.49 -11.63
N LYS A 32 2.59 -0.21 -10.40
CA LYS A 32 1.20 0.10 -10.09
C LYS A 32 0.97 1.51 -9.59
N LEU A 33 1.97 2.15 -8.99
CA LEU A 33 1.77 3.48 -8.43
C LEU A 33 1.79 4.51 -9.55
N PRO A 34 0.72 5.30 -9.72
CA PRO A 34 0.72 6.35 -10.73
C PRO A 34 1.81 7.38 -10.48
N ALA A 35 2.34 7.94 -11.55
CA ALA A 35 3.32 9.02 -11.47
C ALA A 35 2.64 10.34 -11.11
N ASP A 36 3.43 11.27 -10.64
CA ASP A 36 3.01 12.67 -10.45
C ASP A 36 1.89 12.87 -9.44
N LEU A 37 1.80 11.99 -8.45
CA LEU A 37 0.85 12.17 -7.35
C LEU A 37 1.41 13.12 -6.31
N PRO A 38 0.54 13.91 -5.66
CA PRO A 38 0.97 14.64 -4.47
C PRO A 38 1.52 13.68 -3.42
N ASP A 39 2.48 14.16 -2.65
CA ASP A 39 3.25 13.33 -1.74
C ASP A 39 2.39 12.45 -0.80
N LYS A 40 1.45 13.05 -0.10
CA LYS A 40 0.65 12.29 0.87
C LYS A 40 -0.30 11.33 0.19
N ARG A 41 -0.83 11.72 -0.95
CA ARG A 41 -1.67 10.85 -1.74
C ARG A 41 -0.88 9.65 -2.25
N ALA A 42 0.35 9.90 -2.68
CA ALA A 42 1.23 8.82 -3.12
C ALA A 42 1.49 7.82 -1.99
N HIS A 43 1.74 8.32 -0.77
CA HIS A 43 1.94 7.43 0.37
C HIS A 43 0.69 6.63 0.70
N CYS A 44 -0.48 7.24 0.62
CA CYS A 44 -1.73 6.54 0.88
C CYS A 44 -1.94 5.42 -0.14
N ILE A 45 -1.84 5.75 -1.41
CA ILE A 45 -2.06 4.77 -2.47
C ILE A 45 -0.99 3.69 -2.43
N ALA A 46 0.27 4.07 -2.20
CA ALA A 46 1.36 3.11 -2.11
C ALA A 46 1.13 2.11 -0.97
N GLY A 47 0.74 2.59 0.20
CA GLY A 47 0.45 1.71 1.33
C GLY A 47 -0.64 0.72 1.00
N GLY A 48 -1.70 1.19 0.35
CA GLY A 48 -2.79 0.33 -0.05
C GLY A 48 -2.38 -0.70 -1.09
N LEU A 49 -1.61 -0.29 -2.08
CA LEU A 49 -1.15 -1.22 -3.13
C LEU A 49 -0.23 -2.30 -2.55
N ILE A 50 0.68 -1.92 -1.67
CA ILE A 50 1.56 -2.90 -1.04
C ILE A 50 0.73 -3.88 -0.20
N ALA A 51 -0.24 -3.38 0.55
CA ALA A 51 -1.10 -4.26 1.33
C ALA A 51 -1.87 -5.22 0.44
N ARG A 52 -2.31 -4.75 -0.71
CA ARG A 52 -3.10 -5.54 -1.64
C ARG A 52 -2.27 -6.60 -2.36
N TYR A 53 -1.10 -6.24 -2.84
CA TYR A 53 -0.28 -7.11 -3.69
C TYR A 53 0.79 -7.88 -2.93
N CYS A 54 1.24 -7.38 -1.80
CA CYS A 54 2.26 -8.05 -1.00
C CYS A 54 1.62 -8.59 0.27
N SER A 55 1.49 -7.74 1.28
CA SER A 55 0.78 -8.12 2.50
C SER A 55 0.57 -6.87 3.35
N ILE A 56 -0.36 -6.96 4.29
CA ILE A 56 -0.59 -5.87 5.24
C ILE A 56 0.65 -5.67 6.10
N THR A 57 1.28 -6.75 6.51
CA THR A 57 2.51 -6.65 7.31
C THR A 57 3.59 -5.93 6.53
N GLU A 58 3.77 -6.30 5.25
CA GLU A 58 4.77 -5.64 4.43
C GLU A 58 4.45 -4.15 4.23
N ALA A 59 3.17 -3.81 4.11
CA ALA A 59 2.78 -2.42 3.97
C ALA A 59 3.15 -1.60 5.21
N TYR A 60 2.91 -2.15 6.40
CA TYR A 60 3.32 -1.48 7.63
C TYR A 60 4.84 -1.39 7.74
N LEU A 61 5.54 -2.43 7.33
CA LEU A 61 7.00 -2.42 7.36
C LEU A 61 7.58 -1.40 6.39
N ALA A 62 6.93 -1.21 5.25
CA ALA A 62 7.37 -0.19 4.31
C ALA A 62 7.28 1.20 4.93
N GLY A 63 6.18 1.48 5.62
CA GLY A 63 6.00 2.75 6.29
C GLY A 63 6.98 2.96 7.44
N ALA A 64 7.30 1.91 8.17
CA ALA A 64 8.18 2.00 9.32
C ALA A 64 9.64 1.69 9.01
N GLY A 65 9.92 1.17 7.83
CA GLY A 65 11.24 0.70 7.47
C GLY A 65 11.99 1.65 6.56
N LYS A 66 12.34 1.14 5.37
CA LYS A 66 13.18 1.88 4.45
C LYS A 66 12.61 3.22 4.04
N GLU A 67 11.29 3.28 3.80
CA GLU A 67 10.64 4.51 3.39
C GLU A 67 10.83 5.60 4.46
N VAL A 68 10.56 5.24 5.70
CA VAL A 68 10.71 6.16 6.81
C VAL A 68 12.17 6.58 6.93
N ARG A 69 13.08 5.63 6.80
CA ARG A 69 14.50 5.94 6.92
C ARG A 69 14.96 6.89 5.83
N ASP A 70 14.48 6.71 4.61
CA ASP A 70 14.82 7.60 3.52
C ASP A 70 14.25 9.00 3.75
N LEU A 71 13.07 9.06 4.35
CA LEU A 71 12.44 10.33 4.65
C LEU A 71 13.11 11.05 5.80
N LEU A 72 13.66 10.30 6.76
CA LEU A 72 14.39 10.90 7.88
C LEU A 72 15.53 11.79 7.42
N SER A 73 16.14 11.45 6.31
CA SER A 73 17.24 12.24 5.78
C SER A 73 16.79 13.56 5.21
N ARG A 74 15.48 13.77 5.07
CA ARG A 74 14.94 14.98 4.45
C ARG A 74 14.09 15.83 5.39
N GLY A 75 13.80 15.31 6.58
CA GLY A 75 12.99 16.07 7.50
C GLY A 75 11.97 15.19 8.21
N ASP A 76 11.72 15.57 9.40
CA ASP A 76 11.07 14.72 10.37
C ASP A 76 9.58 14.87 10.48
N THR A 77 9.04 16.07 10.28
CA THR A 77 7.59 16.25 10.37
C THR A 77 6.84 15.56 9.24
N ALA A 78 7.44 15.52 8.05
CA ALA A 78 6.85 14.86 6.91
C ALA A 78 6.67 13.36 7.15
N GLU A 79 7.57 12.80 7.91
CA GLU A 79 7.62 11.39 8.21
C GLU A 79 6.39 10.87 8.93
N TRP A 80 5.95 11.58 9.97
CA TRP A 80 4.77 11.18 10.71
C TRP A 80 3.52 11.24 9.84
N GLN A 81 3.39 12.30 9.05
CA GLN A 81 2.27 12.46 8.16
C GLN A 81 2.25 11.41 7.06
N ASP A 82 3.43 11.05 6.56
CA ASP A 82 3.54 10.01 5.56
C ASP A 82 3.12 8.66 6.12
N TRP A 83 3.50 8.39 7.36
CA TRP A 83 3.11 7.15 8.01
C TRP A 83 1.60 7.08 8.24
N GLN A 84 0.99 8.21 8.61
CA GLN A 84 -0.46 8.26 8.75
C GLN A 84 -1.16 8.00 7.42
N ALA A 85 -0.66 8.59 6.34
CA ALA A 85 -1.21 8.36 5.01
C ALA A 85 -1.09 6.89 4.62
N ASP A 86 0.05 6.30 4.90
CA ASP A 86 0.29 4.88 4.63
C ASP A 86 -0.75 4.02 5.35
N ARG A 87 -1.00 4.29 6.62
CA ARG A 87 -1.99 3.56 7.39
C ARG A 87 -3.38 3.66 6.78
N VAL A 88 -3.76 4.85 6.36
CA VAL A 88 -5.06 5.05 5.72
C VAL A 88 -5.14 4.22 4.44
N GLY A 89 -4.06 4.18 3.67
CA GLY A 89 -4.01 3.38 2.47
C GLY A 89 -4.22 1.90 2.75
N ILE A 90 -3.60 1.40 3.81
CA ILE A 90 -3.77 0.00 4.22
C ILE A 90 -5.22 -0.26 4.58
N GLU A 91 -5.86 0.64 5.32
CA GLU A 91 -7.28 0.51 5.63
C GLU A 91 -8.13 0.50 4.37
N CYS A 92 -7.81 1.37 3.44
CA CYS A 92 -8.52 1.42 2.17
C CYS A 92 -8.38 0.11 1.41
N ALA A 93 -7.20 -0.50 1.42
CA ALA A 93 -7.00 -1.79 0.75
C ALA A 93 -7.86 -2.88 1.40
N ARG A 94 -8.07 -2.82 2.70
CA ARG A 94 -8.89 -3.80 3.40
C ARG A 94 -10.37 -3.64 3.10
N GLU A 95 -10.78 -2.44 2.74
CA GLU A 95 -12.19 -2.11 2.51
C GLU A 95 -12.59 -2.18 1.05
N THR A 96 -11.63 -2.30 0.16
CA THR A 96 -11.90 -2.23 -1.28
C THR A 96 -11.37 -3.46 -2.00
N GLN A 97 -11.70 -3.57 -3.30
CA GLN A 97 -11.44 -4.78 -4.07
C GLN A 97 -10.48 -4.58 -5.23
N ASP A 98 -10.15 -3.35 -5.57
CA ASP A 98 -9.28 -3.10 -6.72
C ASP A 98 -8.46 -1.83 -6.52
N ASP A 99 -7.49 -1.64 -7.41
CA ASP A 99 -6.55 -0.53 -7.30
C ASP A 99 -7.23 0.82 -7.40
N ALA A 100 -8.15 0.97 -8.33
CA ALA A 100 -8.86 2.24 -8.51
C ALA A 100 -9.66 2.58 -7.25
N ALA A 101 -10.26 1.58 -6.62
CA ALA A 101 -11.03 1.79 -5.40
C ALA A 101 -10.14 2.19 -4.24
N VAL A 102 -8.91 1.69 -4.18
CA VAL A 102 -7.94 2.12 -3.18
C VAL A 102 -7.66 3.61 -3.36
N ALA A 103 -7.38 4.03 -4.58
CA ALA A 103 -7.11 5.44 -4.85
C ALA A 103 -8.30 6.34 -4.51
N GLN A 104 -9.49 5.90 -4.87
CA GLN A 104 -10.71 6.65 -4.57
C GLN A 104 -10.92 6.75 -3.05
N CYS A 105 -10.71 5.66 -2.34
CA CYS A 105 -10.81 5.64 -0.90
C CYS A 105 -9.83 6.63 -0.26
N CYS A 106 -8.60 6.65 -0.73
CA CYS A 106 -7.61 7.63 -0.25
C CYS A 106 -8.11 9.05 -0.44
N GLY A 107 -8.70 9.33 -1.60
CA GLY A 107 -9.26 10.65 -1.88
C GLY A 107 -10.39 11.01 -0.93
N GLN A 108 -11.28 10.05 -0.65
CA GLN A 108 -12.40 10.27 0.26
C GLN A 108 -11.93 10.46 1.70
N ARG A 109 -10.78 9.92 2.04
CA ARG A 109 -10.20 10.03 3.38
C ARG A 109 -9.31 11.27 3.53
N GLY A 110 -9.29 12.14 2.53
CA GLY A 110 -8.58 13.41 2.62
C GLY A 110 -7.23 13.43 1.92
N TYR A 111 -6.93 12.41 1.18
CA TYR A 111 -5.70 12.34 0.42
C TYR A 111 -6.01 12.35 -1.07
#